data_d10dd1343996759d3bf96da09e23edf5
#
_entry.id   d10dd1343996759d3bf96da09e23edf5
#
_cell.length_a   1.000
_cell.length_b   1.000
_cell.length_c   1.000
_cell.angle_alpha   90.00
_cell.angle_beta   90.00
_cell.angle_gamma   90.00
#
_symmetry.space_group_name_H-M   'P 1'
#
loop_
_entity.id
_entity.type
_entity.pdbx_description
1 polymer ?
#
loop_
_entity_poly.entity_id
_entity_poly.type
_entity_poly.pdbx_seq_one_letter_code
_entity_poly.pdbx_strand_id
1 'polypeptide(L)'
;QLNDGVLPSFMDIFLHGLWKVLPMIIVSYAVGLGIEFAFAIFRGHEVNEGYLVSGLLIPMVMPVDLPLWMLAISVAFAVVIGKEAFGGTGMNIFNPALLARAFAFFAYPTFMSGDKIWVSDATTIDGVSGETILGSLAQGKEVAYSTMDMFLGFIPGSIGETSTLAILIGAFILIATGVGSWKIMVSGVIGAALTAMMFNAVGLTALMNFDWMNHLVVGGFAFGIVFMATDPVSAAQTDKGKIIYGLLIGFFSIMIRVFNPAYPEGVMLAILLMNTLAPTIDYFVVNGNIAKRKKRLAKSKQLKSA
;
A
#
# COMPACT_ATOMS: atom_id res chain seq x y z
N GLN A 1 24.57 -12.45 -9.99
CA GLN A 1 25.87 -13.13 -10.14
C GLN A 1 26.54 -12.63 -11.42
N LEU A 2 27.33 -11.57 -11.30
CA LEU A 2 28.22 -11.08 -12.37
C LEU A 2 29.50 -11.94 -12.33
N ASN A 3 29.39 -13.20 -12.71
CA ASN A 3 30.53 -14.09 -12.62
C ASN A 3 31.28 -14.12 -13.93
N ASP A 4 31.19 -13.41 -14.93
CA ASP A 4 32.07 -13.37 -16.14
C ASP A 4 31.80 -12.17 -17.06
N GLY A 5 31.23 -11.05 -16.55
CA GLY A 5 31.01 -9.85 -17.38
C GLY A 5 29.90 -10.00 -18.43
N VAL A 6 29.16 -11.09 -18.42
CA VAL A 6 28.02 -11.32 -19.30
C VAL A 6 26.74 -10.85 -18.57
N LEU A 7 26.04 -9.90 -19.15
CA LEU A 7 24.73 -9.47 -18.65
C LEU A 7 23.76 -10.67 -18.72
N PRO A 8 23.02 -10.95 -17.63
CA PRO A 8 22.06 -12.07 -17.63
C PRO A 8 20.97 -11.83 -18.68
N SER A 9 20.53 -12.92 -19.32
CA SER A 9 19.41 -12.88 -20.27
C SER A 9 18.14 -12.46 -19.56
N PHE A 10 17.18 -11.84 -20.26
CA PHE A 10 15.86 -11.53 -19.72
C PHE A 10 15.18 -12.78 -19.12
N MET A 11 15.37 -13.95 -19.73
CA MET A 11 14.78 -15.20 -19.23
C MET A 11 15.43 -15.61 -17.89
N ASP A 12 16.73 -15.40 -17.71
CA ASP A 12 17.44 -15.73 -16.47
C ASP A 12 16.95 -14.83 -15.33
N ILE A 13 16.79 -13.53 -15.60
CA ILE A 13 16.24 -12.56 -14.64
C ILE A 13 14.80 -12.94 -14.24
N PHE A 14 13.97 -13.28 -15.24
CA PHE A 14 12.59 -13.66 -15.01
C PHE A 14 12.48 -14.94 -14.18
N LEU A 15 13.23 -15.98 -14.54
CA LEU A 15 13.22 -17.26 -13.81
C LEU A 15 13.76 -17.12 -12.38
N HIS A 16 14.79 -16.30 -12.18
CA HIS A 16 15.31 -16.02 -10.86
C HIS A 16 14.24 -15.32 -9.98
N GLY A 17 13.60 -14.28 -10.48
CA GLY A 17 12.50 -13.60 -9.80
C GLY A 17 11.32 -14.52 -9.50
N LEU A 18 10.92 -15.33 -10.47
CA LEU A 18 9.83 -16.31 -10.30
C LEU A 18 10.16 -17.33 -9.19
N TRP A 19 11.40 -17.83 -9.16
CA TRP A 19 11.85 -18.78 -8.14
C TRP A 19 11.79 -18.21 -6.73
N LYS A 20 12.08 -16.91 -6.57
CA LYS A 20 11.99 -16.21 -5.27
C LYS A 20 10.55 -15.89 -4.86
N VAL A 21 9.73 -15.44 -5.79
CA VAL A 21 8.37 -14.95 -5.48
C VAL A 21 7.34 -16.07 -5.38
N LEU A 22 7.45 -17.11 -6.21
CA LEU A 22 6.47 -18.20 -6.27
C LEU A 22 6.26 -18.93 -4.93
N PRO A 23 7.30 -19.28 -4.16
CA PRO A 23 7.11 -19.89 -2.84
C PRO A 23 6.33 -18.99 -1.87
N MET A 24 6.56 -17.68 -1.91
CA MET A 24 5.84 -16.72 -1.07
C MET A 24 4.35 -16.67 -1.44
N ILE A 25 4.04 -16.67 -2.74
CA ILE A 25 2.65 -16.71 -3.23
C ILE A 25 1.98 -18.01 -2.78
N ILE A 26 2.64 -19.16 -2.95
CA ILE A 26 2.09 -20.46 -2.54
C ILE A 26 1.79 -20.48 -1.03
N VAL A 27 2.72 -20.01 -0.20
CA VAL A 27 2.54 -19.97 1.26
C VAL A 27 1.40 -19.02 1.63
N SER A 28 1.32 -17.83 1.00
CA SER A 28 0.24 -16.87 1.25
C SER A 28 -1.13 -17.48 0.95
N TYR A 29 -1.30 -18.12 -0.21
CA TYR A 29 -2.56 -18.76 -0.55
C TYR A 29 -2.85 -20.00 0.31
N ALA A 30 -1.88 -20.85 0.55
CA ALA A 30 -2.09 -22.06 1.36
C ALA A 30 -2.53 -21.74 2.78
N VAL A 31 -1.85 -20.79 3.42
CA VAL A 31 -2.17 -20.40 4.81
C VAL A 31 -3.48 -19.62 4.86
N GLY A 32 -3.65 -18.63 4.01
CA GLY A 32 -4.81 -17.76 4.08
C GLY A 32 -6.11 -18.44 3.66
N LEU A 33 -6.11 -19.14 2.52
CA LEU A 33 -7.29 -19.93 2.12
C LEU A 33 -7.56 -21.09 3.11
N GLY A 34 -6.52 -21.73 3.65
CA GLY A 34 -6.67 -22.76 4.66
C GLY A 34 -7.41 -22.25 5.90
N ILE A 35 -7.09 -21.06 6.36
CA ILE A 35 -7.78 -20.41 7.48
C ILE A 35 -9.22 -20.04 7.09
N GLU A 36 -9.45 -19.44 5.93
CA GLU A 36 -10.80 -19.10 5.48
C GLU A 36 -11.70 -20.33 5.32
N PHE A 37 -11.17 -21.40 4.73
CA PHE A 37 -11.90 -22.67 4.66
C PHE A 37 -12.24 -23.22 6.05
N ALA A 38 -11.31 -23.18 6.99
CA ALA A 38 -11.58 -23.61 8.36
C ALA A 38 -12.69 -22.80 9.02
N PHE A 39 -12.66 -21.46 8.89
CA PHE A 39 -13.71 -20.57 9.41
C PHE A 39 -15.05 -20.76 8.68
N ALA A 40 -15.03 -20.95 7.35
CA ALA A 40 -16.23 -21.20 6.56
C ALA A 40 -16.93 -22.49 7.02
N ILE A 41 -16.19 -23.59 7.20
CA ILE A 41 -16.71 -24.85 7.72
C ILE A 41 -17.25 -24.68 9.13
N PHE A 42 -16.51 -23.99 10.01
CA PHE A 42 -16.91 -23.80 11.41
C PHE A 42 -18.17 -22.92 11.54
N ARG A 43 -18.29 -21.88 10.72
CA ARG A 43 -19.43 -20.94 10.75
C ARG A 43 -20.57 -21.32 9.82
N GLY A 44 -20.41 -22.30 8.93
CA GLY A 44 -21.42 -22.77 8.00
C GLY A 44 -21.77 -21.78 6.88
N HIS A 45 -20.81 -20.98 6.42
CA HIS A 45 -20.97 -20.08 5.29
C HIS A 45 -20.10 -20.48 4.09
N GLU A 46 -20.41 -19.94 2.92
CA GLU A 46 -19.62 -20.17 1.71
C GLU A 46 -18.28 -19.43 1.76
N VAL A 47 -17.25 -20.00 1.12
CA VAL A 47 -15.95 -19.35 0.97
C VAL A 47 -16.05 -18.27 -0.09
N ASN A 48 -15.55 -17.08 0.22
CA ASN A 48 -15.61 -15.94 -0.68
C ASN A 48 -14.29 -15.79 -1.45
N GLU A 49 -14.37 -15.43 -2.74
CA GLU A 49 -13.21 -15.25 -3.63
C GLU A 49 -12.33 -14.03 -3.27
N GLY A 50 -12.79 -13.16 -2.36
CA GLY A 50 -12.07 -11.93 -2.01
C GLY A 50 -10.65 -12.12 -1.47
N TYR A 51 -10.33 -13.30 -0.93
CA TYR A 51 -8.97 -13.58 -0.49
C TYR A 51 -7.99 -13.77 -1.65
N LEU A 52 -8.45 -14.13 -2.84
CA LEU A 52 -7.55 -14.30 -3.98
C LEU A 52 -6.76 -13.02 -4.29
N VAL A 53 -7.38 -11.86 -4.10
CA VAL A 53 -6.71 -10.56 -4.22
C VAL A 53 -5.71 -10.33 -3.08
N SER A 54 -6.15 -10.49 -1.82
CA SER A 54 -5.29 -10.29 -0.66
C SER A 54 -4.11 -11.28 -0.65
N GLY A 55 -4.33 -12.52 -1.03
CA GLY A 55 -3.32 -13.58 -1.10
C GLY A 55 -2.18 -13.28 -2.06
N LEU A 56 -2.46 -12.55 -3.18
CA LEU A 56 -1.43 -12.08 -4.09
C LEU A 56 -0.78 -10.78 -3.60
N LEU A 57 -1.56 -9.86 -3.05
CA LEU A 57 -1.05 -8.56 -2.61
C LEU A 57 -0.10 -8.65 -1.41
N ILE A 58 -0.31 -9.62 -0.50
CA ILE A 58 0.55 -9.80 0.68
C ILE A 58 2.02 -10.05 0.29
N PRO A 59 2.37 -11.04 -0.54
CA PRO A 59 3.75 -11.21 -0.98
C PRO A 59 4.33 -9.98 -1.69
N MET A 60 3.52 -9.29 -2.49
CA MET A 60 3.96 -8.12 -3.27
C MET A 60 4.46 -6.94 -2.40
N VAL A 61 4.01 -6.85 -1.16
CA VAL A 61 4.43 -5.78 -0.23
C VAL A 61 5.51 -6.23 0.76
N MET A 62 6.03 -7.46 0.63
CA MET A 62 7.06 -8.00 1.49
C MET A 62 8.44 -7.93 0.83
N PRO A 63 9.52 -7.99 1.64
CA PRO A 63 10.88 -8.21 1.12
C PRO A 63 10.99 -9.58 0.43
N VAL A 64 11.84 -9.65 -0.59
CA VAL A 64 11.97 -10.84 -1.42
C VAL A 64 12.59 -12.04 -0.68
N ASP A 65 13.45 -11.80 0.29
CA ASP A 65 14.14 -12.84 1.07
C ASP A 65 13.54 -13.02 2.48
N LEU A 66 12.25 -12.61 2.68
CA LEU A 66 11.54 -12.84 3.93
C LEU A 66 11.37 -14.35 4.18
N PRO A 67 11.75 -14.90 5.36
CA PRO A 67 11.51 -16.30 5.70
C PRO A 67 10.02 -16.67 5.58
N LEU A 68 9.75 -17.79 4.89
CA LEU A 68 8.37 -18.22 4.57
C LEU A 68 7.50 -18.45 5.82
N TRP A 69 8.09 -18.86 6.94
CA TRP A 69 7.36 -19.03 8.20
C TRP A 69 6.91 -17.70 8.80
N MET A 70 7.71 -16.61 8.66
CA MET A 70 7.30 -15.27 9.09
C MET A 70 6.16 -14.74 8.22
N LEU A 71 6.23 -14.97 6.91
CA LEU A 71 5.14 -14.68 6.00
C LEU A 71 3.87 -15.43 6.40
N ALA A 72 3.97 -16.75 6.68
CA ALA A 72 2.83 -17.57 7.09
C ALA A 72 2.14 -17.03 8.36
N ILE A 73 2.91 -16.65 9.38
CA ILE A 73 2.35 -16.07 10.62
C ILE A 73 1.71 -14.71 10.34
N SER A 74 2.33 -13.87 9.50
CA SER A 74 1.79 -12.56 9.13
C SER A 74 0.47 -12.68 8.36
N VAL A 75 0.37 -13.64 7.45
CA VAL A 75 -0.86 -13.99 6.74
C VAL A 75 -1.92 -14.48 7.73
N ALA A 76 -1.56 -15.42 8.61
CA ALA A 76 -2.48 -15.96 9.61
C ALA A 76 -3.04 -14.85 10.52
N PHE A 77 -2.19 -13.95 10.99
CA PHE A 77 -2.61 -12.79 11.79
C PHE A 77 -3.59 -11.89 11.01
N ALA A 78 -3.24 -11.53 9.78
CA ALA A 78 -4.08 -10.66 8.97
C ALA A 78 -5.44 -11.26 8.63
N VAL A 79 -5.48 -12.56 8.33
CA VAL A 79 -6.73 -13.25 8.02
C VAL A 79 -7.58 -13.45 9.27
N VAL A 80 -7.01 -13.97 10.36
CA VAL A 80 -7.77 -14.25 11.59
C VAL A 80 -8.24 -12.95 12.24
N ILE A 81 -7.30 -12.04 12.54
CA ILE A 81 -7.59 -10.83 13.30
C ILE A 81 -8.14 -9.72 12.41
N GLY A 82 -7.61 -9.56 11.19
CA GLY A 82 -8.00 -8.45 10.30
C GLY A 82 -9.28 -8.70 9.52
N LYS A 83 -9.67 -9.97 9.32
CA LYS A 83 -10.81 -10.33 8.47
C LYS A 83 -11.84 -11.20 9.19
N GLU A 84 -11.46 -12.40 9.63
CA GLU A 84 -12.40 -13.36 10.20
C GLU A 84 -12.98 -12.93 11.54
N ALA A 85 -12.20 -12.25 12.39
CA ALA A 85 -12.70 -11.72 13.67
C ALA A 85 -13.85 -10.71 13.49
N PHE A 86 -13.88 -9.97 12.37
CA PHE A 86 -14.93 -9.01 12.04
C PHE A 86 -16.13 -9.60 11.28
N GLY A 87 -16.07 -10.87 10.87
CA GLY A 87 -17.16 -11.55 10.17
C GLY A 87 -16.83 -12.05 8.77
N GLY A 88 -15.57 -11.97 8.33
CA GLY A 88 -15.08 -12.48 7.06
C GLY A 88 -15.04 -11.43 5.95
N THR A 89 -15.10 -11.87 4.71
CA THR A 89 -14.98 -10.99 3.53
C THR A 89 -16.09 -9.95 3.48
N GLY A 90 -15.70 -8.70 3.32
CA GLY A 90 -16.64 -7.56 3.24
C GLY A 90 -16.93 -6.89 4.58
N MET A 91 -16.47 -7.46 5.71
CA MET A 91 -16.66 -6.91 7.06
C MET A 91 -15.35 -6.40 7.68
N ASN A 92 -14.23 -6.56 7.00
CA ASN A 92 -12.91 -6.12 7.48
C ASN A 92 -12.81 -4.59 7.51
N ILE A 93 -12.30 -4.07 8.62
CA ILE A 93 -12.04 -2.63 8.80
C ILE A 93 -10.77 -2.23 8.07
N PHE A 94 -9.73 -3.07 8.16
CA PHE A 94 -8.42 -2.83 7.56
C PHE A 94 -8.25 -3.60 6.26
N ASN A 95 -7.40 -3.08 5.37
CA ASN A 95 -6.89 -3.86 4.25
C ASN A 95 -6.02 -5.01 4.78
N PRO A 96 -6.34 -6.30 4.49
CA PRO A 96 -5.63 -7.44 5.07
C PRO A 96 -4.16 -7.52 4.66
N ALA A 97 -3.81 -7.10 3.44
CA ALA A 97 -2.43 -7.13 2.98
C ALA A 97 -1.55 -6.11 3.73
N LEU A 98 -2.07 -4.92 3.98
CA LEU A 98 -1.37 -3.92 4.78
C LEU A 98 -1.28 -4.33 6.24
N LEU A 99 -2.30 -5.00 6.77
CA LEU A 99 -2.26 -5.51 8.13
C LEU A 99 -1.21 -6.62 8.30
N ALA A 100 -1.06 -7.52 7.30
CA ALA A 100 0.00 -8.52 7.28
C ALA A 100 1.40 -7.87 7.27
N ARG A 101 1.60 -6.84 6.42
CA ARG A 101 2.85 -6.08 6.37
C ARG A 101 3.12 -5.35 7.70
N ALA A 102 2.11 -4.72 8.29
CA ALA A 102 2.24 -4.05 9.58
C ALA A 102 2.66 -5.04 10.68
N PHE A 103 2.00 -6.19 10.75
CA PHE A 103 2.38 -7.23 11.71
C PHE A 103 3.83 -7.69 11.51
N ALA A 104 4.22 -8.00 10.26
CA ALA A 104 5.60 -8.40 9.96
C ALA A 104 6.61 -7.32 10.37
N PHE A 105 6.31 -6.05 10.08
CA PHE A 105 7.19 -4.92 10.42
C PHE A 105 7.38 -4.75 11.93
N PHE A 106 6.31 -4.84 12.71
CA PHE A 106 6.39 -4.67 14.15
C PHE A 106 6.90 -5.92 14.90
N ALA A 107 6.57 -7.12 14.41
CA ALA A 107 7.00 -8.36 15.02
C ALA A 107 8.44 -8.76 14.65
N TYR A 108 8.87 -8.45 13.42
CA TYR A 108 10.16 -8.87 12.87
C TYR A 108 10.91 -7.71 12.21
N PRO A 109 11.20 -6.61 12.94
CA PRO A 109 11.76 -5.38 12.35
C PRO A 109 13.09 -5.60 11.62
N THR A 110 13.92 -6.53 12.09
CA THR A 110 15.22 -6.86 11.47
C THR A 110 15.10 -7.53 10.09
N PHE A 111 13.94 -8.09 9.77
CA PHE A 111 13.63 -8.70 8.47
C PHE A 111 12.77 -7.80 7.57
N MET A 112 12.34 -6.65 8.09
CA MET A 112 11.46 -5.72 7.38
C MET A 112 12.09 -4.33 7.21
N SER A 113 13.27 -4.08 7.79
CA SER A 113 13.98 -2.81 7.74
C SER A 113 15.49 -3.03 7.79
N GLY A 114 16.26 -2.32 6.98
CA GLY A 114 17.72 -2.39 6.93
C GLY A 114 18.28 -2.36 5.51
N ASP A 115 19.61 -2.42 5.42
CA ASP A 115 20.38 -2.23 4.20
C ASP A 115 20.55 -3.48 3.32
N LYS A 116 20.12 -4.66 3.79
CA LYS A 116 20.33 -5.94 3.08
C LYS A 116 19.04 -6.70 2.77
N ILE A 117 17.90 -6.06 2.91
CA ILE A 117 16.60 -6.74 2.93
C ILE A 117 15.85 -6.60 1.61
N TRP A 118 16.03 -5.47 0.92
CA TRP A 118 15.24 -5.10 -0.25
C TRP A 118 15.85 -5.51 -1.58
N VAL A 119 17.05 -6.10 -1.56
CA VAL A 119 17.71 -6.65 -2.73
C VAL A 119 17.99 -8.12 -2.48
N SER A 120 17.56 -8.97 -3.43
CA SER A 120 17.79 -10.43 -3.33
C SER A 120 19.28 -10.74 -3.27
N ASP A 121 19.63 -11.65 -2.35
CA ASP A 121 21.01 -12.13 -2.17
C ASP A 121 22.06 -11.01 -1.87
N ALA A 122 21.60 -9.83 -1.42
CA ALA A 122 22.49 -8.71 -1.05
C ALA A 122 23.53 -9.08 0.02
N THR A 123 23.21 -10.08 0.86
CA THR A 123 24.11 -10.59 1.88
C THR A 123 25.33 -11.34 1.33
N THR A 124 25.27 -11.76 0.07
CA THR A 124 26.35 -12.53 -0.59
C THR A 124 27.29 -11.67 -1.44
N ILE A 125 26.94 -10.39 -1.62
CA ILE A 125 27.69 -9.44 -2.45
C ILE A 125 28.29 -8.36 -1.54
N ASP A 126 29.62 -8.32 -1.44
CA ASP A 126 30.34 -7.30 -0.68
C ASP A 126 30.16 -5.90 -1.33
N GLY A 127 29.80 -4.91 -0.49
CA GLY A 127 29.68 -3.51 -0.92
C GLY A 127 28.36 -3.10 -1.57
N VAL A 128 27.35 -3.99 -1.66
CA VAL A 128 26.01 -3.63 -2.13
C VAL A 128 25.14 -3.23 -0.94
N SER A 129 24.63 -1.99 -0.98
CA SER A 129 23.58 -1.53 -0.05
C SER A 129 22.23 -1.77 -0.70
N GLY A 130 21.38 -2.58 -0.04
CA GLY A 130 19.97 -2.81 -0.44
C GLY A 130 18.99 -1.91 0.31
N GLU A 131 19.46 -0.81 0.89
CA GLU A 131 18.60 0.14 1.59
C GLU A 131 17.68 0.88 0.63
N THR A 132 16.43 1.12 1.04
CA THR A 132 15.51 1.92 0.23
C THR A 132 15.97 3.37 0.13
N ILE A 133 15.58 4.06 -0.95
CA ILE A 133 15.89 5.48 -1.15
C ILE A 133 15.43 6.31 0.04
N LEU A 134 14.22 6.05 0.58
CA LEU A 134 13.70 6.77 1.73
C LEU A 134 14.47 6.44 3.02
N GLY A 135 14.92 5.20 3.19
CA GLY A 135 15.78 4.79 4.29
C GLY A 135 17.12 5.51 4.26
N SER A 136 17.76 5.59 3.09
CA SER A 136 19.01 6.33 2.89
C SER A 136 18.86 7.83 3.17
N LEU A 137 17.77 8.45 2.68
CA LEU A 137 17.46 9.86 2.96
C LEU A 137 17.17 10.13 4.44
N ALA A 138 16.51 9.19 5.14
CA ALA A 138 16.25 9.32 6.57
C ALA A 138 17.55 9.32 7.40
N GLN A 139 18.61 8.68 6.89
CA GLN A 139 19.95 8.69 7.47
C GLN A 139 20.82 9.86 6.98
N GLY A 140 20.29 10.74 6.12
CA GLY A 140 21.03 11.87 5.56
C GLY A 140 22.02 11.50 4.47
N LYS A 141 21.91 10.30 3.87
CA LYS A 141 22.73 9.87 2.73
C LYS A 141 22.21 10.46 1.44
N GLU A 142 23.08 10.62 0.44
CA GLU A 142 22.70 11.06 -0.91
C GLU A 142 22.00 9.95 -1.69
N VAL A 143 21.10 10.34 -2.60
CA VAL A 143 20.37 9.43 -3.47
C VAL A 143 21.24 9.08 -4.68
N ALA A 144 21.56 7.80 -4.83
CA ALA A 144 22.40 7.31 -5.94
C ALA A 144 21.61 7.02 -7.23
N TYR A 145 20.26 7.14 -7.21
CA TYR A 145 19.39 6.74 -8.32
C TYR A 145 18.81 7.96 -9.04
N SER A 146 18.73 7.88 -10.37
CA SER A 146 18.07 8.90 -11.17
C SER A 146 16.53 8.79 -11.04
N THR A 147 15.79 9.87 -11.34
CA THR A 147 14.32 9.85 -11.38
C THR A 147 13.79 8.82 -12.38
N MET A 148 14.52 8.55 -13.48
CA MET A 148 14.13 7.54 -14.46
C MET A 148 14.28 6.12 -13.89
N ASP A 149 15.35 5.85 -13.13
CA ASP A 149 15.53 4.55 -12.45
C ASP A 149 14.43 4.31 -11.42
N MET A 150 14.05 5.34 -10.66
CA MET A 150 12.93 5.29 -9.72
C MET A 150 11.60 5.00 -10.43
N PHE A 151 11.37 5.61 -11.59
CA PHE A 151 10.14 5.43 -12.37
C PHE A 151 10.05 4.03 -13.01
N LEU A 152 11.15 3.54 -13.56
CA LEU A 152 11.22 2.22 -14.19
C LEU A 152 11.28 1.07 -13.18
N GLY A 153 11.80 1.34 -11.96
CA GLY A 153 11.85 0.37 -10.89
C GLY A 153 13.21 -0.29 -10.68
N PHE A 154 14.30 0.30 -11.15
CA PHE A 154 15.67 -0.14 -10.90
C PHE A 154 16.18 0.35 -9.53
N ILE A 155 15.36 0.16 -8.50
CA ILE A 155 15.59 0.61 -7.13
C ILE A 155 15.30 -0.50 -6.12
N PRO A 156 15.95 -0.50 -4.94
CA PRO A 156 15.61 -1.40 -3.85
C PRO A 156 14.21 -1.12 -3.31
N GLY A 157 13.45 -2.19 -3.06
CA GLY A 157 12.09 -2.06 -2.51
C GLY A 157 11.36 -3.38 -2.42
N SER A 158 10.10 -3.37 -1.96
CA SER A 158 9.26 -4.56 -1.96
C SER A 158 8.89 -4.99 -3.38
N ILE A 159 8.54 -6.26 -3.53
CA ILE A 159 8.39 -6.92 -4.85
C ILE A 159 7.47 -6.15 -5.80
N GLY A 160 6.34 -5.61 -5.31
CA GLY A 160 5.34 -4.94 -6.13
C GLY A 160 5.50 -3.43 -6.26
N GLU A 161 6.36 -2.79 -5.46
CA GLU A 161 6.36 -1.31 -5.34
C GLU A 161 7.38 -0.61 -6.22
N THR A 162 8.35 -1.33 -6.79
CA THR A 162 9.51 -0.70 -7.44
C THR A 162 9.18 -0.01 -8.75
N SER A 163 8.41 -0.64 -9.65
CA SER A 163 8.13 -0.09 -10.98
C SER A 163 6.85 0.75 -11.02
N THR A 164 6.98 2.06 -10.96
CA THR A 164 5.84 2.99 -11.11
C THR A 164 5.18 2.84 -12.48
N LEU A 165 5.93 2.57 -13.55
CA LEU A 165 5.38 2.33 -14.87
C LEU A 165 4.41 1.14 -14.87
N ALA A 166 4.81 0.00 -14.29
CA ALA A 166 3.95 -1.19 -14.20
C ALA A 166 2.70 -0.91 -13.33
N ILE A 167 2.86 -0.14 -12.24
CA ILE A 167 1.74 0.27 -11.39
C ILE A 167 0.75 1.15 -12.15
N LEU A 168 1.21 2.08 -12.99
CA LEU A 168 0.33 2.92 -13.81
C LEU A 168 -0.46 2.12 -14.87
N ILE A 169 0.15 1.07 -15.45
CA ILE A 169 -0.58 0.14 -16.33
C ILE A 169 -1.68 -0.57 -15.54
N GLY A 170 -1.37 -1.06 -14.33
CA GLY A 170 -2.36 -1.65 -13.43
C GLY A 170 -3.46 -0.66 -13.03
N ALA A 171 -3.11 0.59 -12.74
CA ALA A 171 -4.07 1.65 -12.43
C ALA A 171 -5.04 1.89 -13.60
N PHE A 172 -4.51 1.94 -14.83
CA PHE A 172 -5.33 2.08 -16.03
C PHE A 172 -6.33 0.92 -16.17
N ILE A 173 -5.90 -0.32 -15.96
CA ILE A 173 -6.78 -1.49 -16.01
C ILE A 173 -7.87 -1.41 -14.93
N LEU A 174 -7.51 -1.06 -13.68
CA LEU A 174 -8.46 -0.94 -12.58
C LEU A 174 -9.49 0.17 -12.81
N ILE A 175 -9.09 1.29 -13.40
CA ILE A 175 -10.00 2.39 -13.74
C ILE A 175 -10.89 2.00 -14.92
N ALA A 176 -10.35 1.39 -15.96
CA ALA A 176 -11.08 0.97 -17.15
C ALA A 176 -12.14 -0.10 -16.84
N THR A 177 -11.84 -1.01 -15.90
CA THR A 177 -12.78 -2.03 -15.42
C THR A 177 -13.77 -1.50 -14.36
N GLY A 178 -13.55 -0.29 -13.86
CA GLY A 178 -14.40 0.31 -12.82
C GLY A 178 -14.23 -0.28 -11.42
N VAL A 179 -13.25 -1.16 -11.21
CA VAL A 179 -12.95 -1.76 -9.91
C VAL A 179 -12.24 -0.76 -9.00
N GLY A 180 -11.24 -0.06 -9.53
CA GLY A 180 -10.48 0.94 -8.79
C GLY A 180 -11.10 2.33 -8.84
N SER A 181 -11.11 3.05 -7.71
CA SER A 181 -11.64 4.42 -7.64
C SER A 181 -10.61 5.46 -8.07
N TRP A 182 -10.76 6.00 -9.29
CA TRP A 182 -9.91 7.11 -9.76
C TRP A 182 -9.94 8.33 -8.84
N LYS A 183 -11.06 8.55 -8.11
CA LYS A 183 -11.19 9.67 -7.15
C LYS A 183 -10.20 9.55 -6.00
N ILE A 184 -10.03 8.34 -5.46
CA ILE A 184 -9.05 8.06 -4.40
C ILE A 184 -7.63 8.22 -4.95
N MET A 185 -7.34 7.63 -6.14
CA MET A 185 -6.02 7.69 -6.75
C MET A 185 -5.57 9.14 -6.98
N VAL A 186 -6.39 9.92 -7.69
CA VAL A 186 -6.07 11.31 -8.03
C VAL A 186 -5.98 12.19 -6.78
N SER A 187 -6.94 12.08 -5.86
CA SER A 187 -6.91 12.89 -4.63
C SER A 187 -5.72 12.51 -3.73
N GLY A 188 -5.31 11.25 -3.68
CA GLY A 188 -4.13 10.81 -2.94
C GLY A 188 -2.84 11.40 -3.51
N VAL A 189 -2.69 11.37 -4.83
CA VAL A 189 -1.56 12.03 -5.52
C VAL A 189 -1.54 13.53 -5.24
N ILE A 190 -2.69 14.21 -5.35
CA ILE A 190 -2.79 15.66 -5.05
C ILE A 190 -2.43 15.94 -3.59
N GLY A 191 -2.94 15.15 -2.62
CA GLY A 191 -2.63 15.31 -1.20
C GLY A 191 -1.14 15.15 -0.91
N ALA A 192 -0.50 14.14 -1.49
CA ALA A 192 0.94 13.92 -1.33
C ALA A 192 1.76 15.03 -1.99
N ALA A 193 1.43 15.42 -3.23
CA ALA A 193 2.15 16.47 -3.95
C ALA A 193 2.09 17.81 -3.21
N LEU A 194 0.90 18.23 -2.76
CA LEU A 194 0.74 19.49 -2.02
C LEU A 194 1.53 19.48 -0.70
N THR A 195 1.52 18.35 0.01
CA THR A 195 2.25 18.21 1.28
C THR A 195 3.76 18.19 1.04
N ALA A 196 4.23 17.46 0.03
CA ALA A 196 5.65 17.44 -0.34
C ALA A 196 6.14 18.83 -0.77
N MET A 197 5.39 19.55 -1.61
CA MET A 197 5.72 20.93 -1.99
C MET A 197 5.78 21.88 -0.78
N MET A 198 4.87 21.70 0.19
CA MET A 198 4.89 22.48 1.42
C MET A 198 6.18 22.19 2.21
N PHE A 199 6.61 20.95 2.32
CA PHE A 199 7.87 20.61 2.99
C PHE A 199 9.09 21.02 2.20
N ASN A 200 9.08 20.95 0.87
CA ASN A 200 10.15 21.51 0.03
C ASN A 200 10.37 23.02 0.28
N ALA A 201 9.31 23.77 0.55
CA ALA A 201 9.42 25.20 0.89
C ALA A 201 10.06 25.43 2.29
N VAL A 202 9.96 24.47 3.21
CA VAL A 202 10.57 24.52 4.54
C VAL A 202 12.04 24.07 4.52
N GLY A 203 12.36 22.94 3.85
CA GLY A 203 13.72 22.52 3.51
C GLY A 203 14.67 22.19 4.66
N LEU A 204 14.19 21.75 5.83
CA LEU A 204 15.02 21.53 7.03
C LEU A 204 15.74 20.16 7.04
N THR A 205 15.22 19.16 6.36
CA THR A 205 15.78 17.79 6.35
C THR A 205 15.99 17.28 4.93
N ALA A 206 16.81 16.22 4.75
CA ALA A 206 17.00 15.59 3.44
C ALA A 206 15.67 15.12 2.82
N LEU A 207 14.77 14.56 3.63
CA LEU A 207 13.43 14.14 3.19
C LEU A 207 12.54 15.34 2.83
N MET A 208 12.67 16.49 3.47
CA MET A 208 11.97 17.72 3.08
C MET A 208 12.51 18.32 1.78
N ASN A 209 13.81 18.17 1.52
CA ASN A 209 14.45 18.65 0.28
C ASN A 209 14.28 17.71 -0.91
N PHE A 210 13.79 16.49 -0.67
CA PHE A 210 13.53 15.53 -1.73
C PHE A 210 12.40 16.01 -2.64
N ASP A 211 12.60 15.95 -3.95
CA ASP A 211 11.64 16.49 -4.92
C ASP A 211 10.25 15.84 -4.76
N TRP A 212 9.21 16.67 -4.82
CA TRP A 212 7.83 16.24 -4.64
C TRP A 212 7.40 15.13 -5.63
N MET A 213 7.90 15.16 -6.89
CA MET A 213 7.62 14.11 -7.87
C MET A 213 8.24 12.76 -7.45
N ASN A 214 9.47 12.80 -6.93
CA ASN A 214 10.16 11.61 -6.49
C ASN A 214 9.45 10.98 -5.29
N HIS A 215 8.83 11.77 -4.41
CA HIS A 215 7.98 11.23 -3.33
C HIS A 215 6.81 10.38 -3.84
N LEU A 216 6.30 10.64 -5.05
CA LEU A 216 5.19 9.88 -5.63
C LEU A 216 5.62 8.54 -6.20
N VAL A 217 6.87 8.43 -6.66
CA VAL A 217 7.39 7.23 -7.35
C VAL A 217 8.17 6.27 -6.44
N VAL A 218 8.57 6.71 -5.24
CA VAL A 218 9.34 5.87 -4.30
C VAL A 218 8.52 5.46 -3.07
N GLY A 219 9.01 4.43 -2.37
CA GLY A 219 8.52 4.01 -1.06
C GLY A 219 7.11 3.45 -1.08
N GLY A 220 6.73 2.73 -2.12
CA GLY A 220 5.44 2.05 -2.23
C GLY A 220 4.22 2.97 -2.30
N PHE A 221 4.41 4.30 -2.44
CA PHE A 221 3.28 5.24 -2.47
C PHE A 221 2.35 4.95 -3.65
N ALA A 222 2.89 4.83 -4.86
CA ALA A 222 2.11 4.54 -6.05
C ALA A 222 1.35 3.21 -5.91
N PHE A 223 2.02 2.15 -5.45
CA PHE A 223 1.40 0.85 -5.21
C PHE A 223 0.30 0.92 -4.16
N GLY A 224 0.57 1.59 -3.04
CA GLY A 224 -0.39 1.77 -1.96
C GLY A 224 -1.66 2.52 -2.39
N ILE A 225 -1.51 3.63 -3.13
CA ILE A 225 -2.64 4.42 -3.61
C ILE A 225 -3.46 3.69 -4.67
N VAL A 226 -2.82 2.91 -5.56
CA VAL A 226 -3.51 2.22 -6.66
C VAL A 226 -4.20 0.94 -6.20
N PHE A 227 -3.50 0.07 -5.48
CA PHE A 227 -3.99 -1.29 -5.19
C PHE A 227 -4.51 -1.47 -3.76
N MET A 228 -4.08 -0.64 -2.82
CA MET A 228 -4.42 -0.80 -1.40
C MET A 228 -5.47 0.20 -0.93
N ALA A 229 -5.30 1.49 -1.27
CA ALA A 229 -6.23 2.53 -0.85
C ALA A 229 -7.57 2.48 -1.59
N THR A 230 -7.61 1.84 -2.75
CA THR A 230 -8.85 1.65 -3.53
C THR A 230 -9.60 0.37 -3.17
N ASP A 231 -9.18 -0.35 -2.14
CA ASP A 231 -9.89 -1.54 -1.64
C ASP A 231 -11.37 -1.19 -1.38
N PRO A 232 -12.30 -1.86 -2.07
CA PRO A 232 -13.72 -1.51 -2.00
C PRO A 232 -14.35 -1.75 -0.63
N VAL A 233 -13.72 -2.54 0.24
CA VAL A 233 -14.26 -2.84 1.58
C VAL A 233 -13.81 -1.83 2.61
N SER A 234 -12.52 -1.55 2.70
CA SER A 234 -11.93 -0.72 3.75
C SER A 234 -11.86 0.78 3.42
N ALA A 235 -12.07 1.17 2.15
CA ALA A 235 -12.07 2.56 1.73
C ALA A 235 -13.41 3.28 1.98
N ALA A 236 -13.38 4.63 1.96
CA ALA A 236 -14.59 5.44 1.96
C ALA A 236 -15.51 5.12 0.76
N GLN A 237 -16.82 5.08 0.99
CA GLN A 237 -17.80 4.64 -0.02
C GLN A 237 -18.45 5.81 -0.76
N THR A 238 -18.65 6.96 -0.08
CA THR A 238 -19.28 8.12 -0.70
C THR A 238 -18.33 8.87 -1.63
N ASP A 239 -18.82 9.45 -2.72
CA ASP A 239 -18.00 10.17 -3.70
C ASP A 239 -17.15 11.28 -3.09
N LYS A 240 -17.73 12.05 -2.16
CA LYS A 240 -16.99 13.08 -1.43
C LYS A 240 -16.05 12.49 -0.40
N GLY A 241 -16.47 11.41 0.25
CA GLY A 241 -15.65 10.66 1.19
C GLY A 241 -14.39 10.12 0.53
N LYS A 242 -14.50 9.57 -0.68
CA LYS A 242 -13.35 9.09 -1.47
C LYS A 242 -12.30 10.17 -1.73
N ILE A 243 -12.75 11.40 -2.04
CA ILE A 243 -11.82 12.52 -2.27
C ILE A 243 -11.13 12.93 -0.97
N ILE A 244 -11.89 13.07 0.13
CA ILE A 244 -11.32 13.44 1.44
C ILE A 244 -10.36 12.34 1.93
N TYR A 245 -10.78 11.09 1.83
CA TYR A 245 -9.99 9.92 2.21
C TYR A 245 -8.66 9.86 1.45
N GLY A 246 -8.68 9.99 0.13
CA GLY A 246 -7.46 9.99 -0.69
C GLY A 246 -6.54 11.16 -0.37
N LEU A 247 -7.08 12.40 -0.27
CA LEU A 247 -6.29 13.59 0.12
C LEU A 247 -5.57 13.38 1.46
N LEU A 248 -6.27 12.83 2.46
CA LEU A 248 -5.69 12.58 3.77
C LEU A 248 -4.65 11.45 3.73
N ILE A 249 -4.84 10.39 2.93
CA ILE A 249 -3.80 9.37 2.74
C ILE A 249 -2.54 10.02 2.18
N GLY A 250 -2.65 10.82 1.13
CA GLY A 250 -1.51 11.53 0.55
C GLY A 250 -0.81 12.42 1.57
N PHE A 251 -1.58 13.22 2.31
CA PHE A 251 -1.08 14.08 3.36
C PHE A 251 -0.32 13.30 4.45
N PHE A 252 -0.97 12.30 5.06
CA PHE A 252 -0.35 11.53 6.13
C PHE A 252 0.83 10.68 5.66
N SER A 253 0.83 10.20 4.41
CA SER A 253 1.97 9.46 3.86
C SER A 253 3.24 10.31 3.89
N ILE A 254 3.17 11.54 3.42
CA ILE A 254 4.33 12.46 3.41
C ILE A 254 4.68 12.94 4.83
N MET A 255 3.67 13.23 5.66
CA MET A 255 3.89 13.58 7.07
C MET A 255 4.67 12.49 7.81
N ILE A 256 4.26 11.22 7.66
CA ILE A 256 4.95 10.10 8.33
C ILE A 256 6.37 9.96 7.79
N ARG A 257 6.60 10.07 6.49
CA ARG A 257 7.95 10.05 5.88
C ARG A 257 8.90 11.06 6.51
N VAL A 258 8.42 12.28 6.67
CA VAL A 258 9.26 13.40 7.14
C VAL A 258 9.52 13.32 8.63
N PHE A 259 8.54 12.90 9.43
CA PHE A 259 8.63 12.94 10.89
C PHE A 259 8.93 11.59 11.56
N ASN A 260 8.87 10.49 10.82
CA ASN A 260 9.16 9.15 11.36
C ASN A 260 10.34 8.48 10.64
N PRO A 261 11.59 8.77 11.05
CA PRO A 261 12.77 8.17 10.42
C PRO A 261 12.86 6.65 10.62
N ALA A 262 12.17 6.10 11.60
CA ALA A 262 12.14 4.65 11.84
C ALA A 262 11.30 3.89 10.80
N TYR A 263 10.35 4.56 10.15
CA TYR A 263 9.53 4.00 9.07
C TYR A 263 9.26 5.06 7.99
N PRO A 264 10.26 5.38 7.16
CA PRO A 264 10.16 6.47 6.18
C PRO A 264 9.24 6.15 4.99
N GLU A 265 8.79 4.91 4.83
CA GLU A 265 7.84 4.52 3.77
C GLU A 265 6.49 5.23 3.92
N GLY A 266 5.93 5.27 5.11
CA GLY A 266 4.78 6.07 5.52
C GLY A 266 3.42 5.62 5.00
N VAL A 267 3.29 5.19 3.75
CA VAL A 267 2.01 4.95 3.07
C VAL A 267 1.17 3.85 3.72
N MET A 268 1.79 2.77 4.19
CA MET A 268 1.09 1.68 4.88
C MET A 268 0.34 2.19 6.10
N LEU A 269 1.03 2.92 6.98
CA LEU A 269 0.44 3.46 8.20
C LEU A 269 -0.63 4.51 7.90
N ALA A 270 -0.42 5.33 6.88
CA ALA A 270 -1.39 6.31 6.42
C ALA A 270 -2.69 5.65 5.95
N ILE A 271 -2.62 4.59 5.15
CA ILE A 271 -3.81 3.87 4.67
C ILE A 271 -4.51 3.16 5.84
N LEU A 272 -3.78 2.47 6.72
CA LEU A 272 -4.37 1.81 7.90
C LEU A 272 -5.07 2.82 8.83
N LEU A 273 -4.46 3.98 9.07
CA LEU A 273 -5.09 5.07 9.82
C LEU A 273 -6.38 5.54 9.13
N MET A 274 -6.33 5.75 7.84
CA MET A 274 -7.49 6.24 7.09
C MET A 274 -8.58 5.17 6.92
N ASN A 275 -8.25 3.89 6.92
CA ASN A 275 -9.25 2.81 6.96
C ASN A 275 -10.12 2.91 8.22
N THR A 276 -9.52 3.21 9.40
CA THR A 276 -10.29 3.41 10.63
C THR A 276 -11.18 4.65 10.58
N LEU A 277 -10.76 5.67 9.85
CA LEU A 277 -11.51 6.93 9.73
C LEU A 277 -12.51 6.94 8.57
N ALA A 278 -12.43 6.00 7.63
CA ALA A 278 -13.29 5.95 6.45
C ALA A 278 -14.80 5.95 6.80
N PRO A 279 -15.29 5.12 7.75
CA PRO A 279 -16.71 5.18 8.16
C PRO A 279 -17.10 6.52 8.76
N THR A 280 -16.21 7.17 9.50
CA THR A 280 -16.44 8.49 10.11
C THR A 280 -16.57 9.57 9.04
N ILE A 281 -15.71 9.54 8.03
CA ILE A 281 -15.77 10.46 6.88
C ILE A 281 -17.12 10.30 6.17
N ASP A 282 -17.51 9.06 5.85
CA ASP A 282 -18.77 8.78 5.19
C ASP A 282 -19.99 9.20 6.02
N TYR A 283 -19.96 9.00 7.33
CA TYR A 283 -20.99 9.45 8.25
C TYR A 283 -21.25 10.96 8.14
N PHE A 284 -20.19 11.79 8.18
CA PHE A 284 -20.34 13.24 8.02
C PHE A 284 -20.84 13.65 6.63
N VAL A 285 -20.39 12.99 5.57
CA VAL A 285 -20.86 13.26 4.21
C VAL A 285 -22.36 12.91 4.07
N VAL A 286 -22.80 11.77 4.58
CA VAL A 286 -24.20 11.34 4.53
C VAL A 286 -25.09 12.28 5.32
N ASN A 287 -24.71 12.62 6.55
CA ASN A 287 -25.47 13.57 7.36
C ASN A 287 -25.60 14.95 6.72
N GLY A 288 -24.52 15.44 6.10
CA GLY A 288 -24.55 16.67 5.32
C GLY A 288 -25.54 16.60 4.14
N ASN A 289 -25.60 15.46 3.46
CA ASN A 289 -26.55 15.23 2.36
C ASN A 289 -28.02 15.16 2.87
N ILE A 290 -28.24 14.51 4.00
CA ILE A 290 -29.58 14.45 4.66
C ILE A 290 -30.04 15.85 5.04
N ALA A 291 -29.20 16.66 5.66
CA ALA A 291 -29.50 18.03 6.04
C ALA A 291 -29.88 18.90 4.81
N LYS A 292 -29.14 18.76 3.70
CA LYS A 292 -29.44 19.45 2.44
C LYS A 292 -30.79 19.02 1.86
N ARG A 293 -31.12 17.72 1.89
CA ARG A 293 -32.42 17.19 1.44
C ARG A 293 -33.57 17.73 2.29
N LYS A 294 -33.43 17.73 3.63
CA LYS A 294 -34.42 18.30 4.56
C LYS A 294 -34.67 19.78 4.27
N LYS A 295 -33.64 20.58 4.05
CA LYS A 295 -33.75 22.00 3.67
C LYS A 295 -34.52 22.20 2.36
N ARG A 296 -34.22 21.41 1.33
CA ARG A 296 -34.92 21.48 0.03
C ARG A 296 -36.40 21.13 0.18
N LEU A 297 -36.71 20.10 0.97
CA LEU A 297 -38.10 19.69 1.22
C LEU A 297 -38.92 20.76 1.98
N ALA A 298 -38.30 21.38 2.99
CA ALA A 298 -38.95 22.48 3.72
C ALA A 298 -39.26 23.67 2.80
N LYS A 299 -38.31 24.07 1.95
CA LYS A 299 -38.53 25.15 0.97
C LYS A 299 -39.60 24.80 -0.06
N SER A 300 -39.65 23.55 -0.54
CA SER A 300 -40.72 23.10 -1.46
C SER A 300 -42.12 23.11 -0.83
N LYS A 301 -42.23 22.77 0.47
CA LYS A 301 -43.52 22.84 1.21
C LYS A 301 -43.97 24.30 1.37
N GLN A 302 -43.09 25.24 1.69
CA GLN A 302 -43.41 26.66 1.81
C GLN A 302 -43.89 27.24 0.49
N LEU A 303 -43.28 26.85 -0.65
CA LEU A 303 -43.71 27.31 -1.98
C LEU A 303 -45.04 26.73 -2.44
N LYS A 304 -45.51 25.61 -1.87
CA LYS A 304 -46.82 25.03 -2.17
C LYS A 304 -47.93 25.55 -1.26
N SER A 305 -47.58 26.20 -0.16
CA SER A 305 -48.54 26.77 0.81
C SER A 305 -48.73 28.28 0.62
N ALA A 306 -47.91 28.92 -0.24
CA ALA A 306 -48.07 30.31 -0.73
C ALA A 306 -48.75 30.31 -2.10
#